data_32b440369d8354b4092d50472b15cd01
#
_entry.id   32b440369d8354b4092d50472b15cd01
#
_cell.length_a   1.000
_cell.length_b   1.000
_cell.length_c   1.000
_cell.angle_alpha   90.00
_cell.angle_beta   90.00
_cell.angle_gamma   90.00
#
_symmetry.space_group_name_H-M   'P 1'
#
loop_
_entity.id
_entity.type
_entity.pdbx_description
1 polymer ?
#
loop_
_entity_poly.entity_id
_entity_poly.type
_entity_poly.pdbx_seq_one_letter_code
_entity_poly.pdbx_strand_id
1 'polypeptide(L)'
;MEISLKKNLMMKMLDQVPNLGWTWNALHEAAKTAKKAKNSNKKELQTLFDNKISNIIRTFNDKLDEDMYVIFNAENNKDLGTTDTVKTLILSRLKASENYKSIIKTSLFFMAQPRNAYDALTQVMKTSNKIWEIAGDTSGGGTFYSKRLILSGVYSSTLAHWLAKETRTIGQSAYFLDRRLDDVKNIGKISKQSVEVFEKTKRELGSILTKK
;
A
#
# COMPACT_ATOMS: atom_id res chain seq x y z
N MET A 1 -17.44 14.94 -11.20
CA MET A 1 -18.73 14.49 -10.64
C MET A 1 -18.74 13.00 -10.31
N GLU A 2 -18.28 12.15 -11.21
CA GLU A 2 -18.22 10.68 -11.03
C GLU A 2 -17.32 10.21 -9.88
N ILE A 3 -16.09 10.76 -9.77
CA ILE A 3 -15.14 10.43 -8.68
C ILE A 3 -15.75 10.69 -7.29
N SER A 4 -16.44 11.82 -7.13
CA SER A 4 -17.12 12.16 -5.88
C SER A 4 -18.27 11.19 -5.56
N LEU A 5 -18.97 10.69 -6.58
CA LEU A 5 -20.04 9.70 -6.41
C LEU A 5 -19.45 8.34 -6.02
N LYS A 6 -18.39 7.87 -6.68
CA LYS A 6 -17.66 6.64 -6.32
C LYS A 6 -17.18 6.66 -4.88
N LYS A 7 -16.55 7.75 -4.43
CA LYS A 7 -16.10 7.91 -3.04
C LYS A 7 -17.26 7.90 -2.05
N ASN A 8 -18.35 8.61 -2.34
CA ASN A 8 -19.52 8.64 -1.46
C ASN A 8 -20.17 7.27 -1.31
N LEU A 9 -20.38 6.56 -2.43
CA LEU A 9 -20.94 5.21 -2.42
C LEU A 9 -20.04 4.22 -1.69
N MET A 10 -18.73 4.27 -1.94
CA MET A 10 -17.76 3.45 -1.24
C MET A 10 -17.83 3.70 0.27
N MET A 11 -17.81 4.95 0.73
CA MET A 11 -17.90 5.28 2.17
C MET A 11 -19.16 4.72 2.82
N LYS A 12 -20.32 4.85 2.14
CA LYS A 12 -21.58 4.27 2.64
C LYS A 12 -21.59 2.74 2.61
N MET A 13 -20.87 2.14 1.67
CA MET A 13 -20.71 0.69 1.62
C MET A 13 -19.90 0.15 2.80
N LEU A 14 -18.95 0.91 3.35
CA LEU A 14 -18.17 0.47 4.50
C LEU A 14 -19.05 0.12 5.70
N ASP A 15 -20.19 0.82 5.89
CA ASP A 15 -21.16 0.53 6.95
C ASP A 15 -21.88 -0.81 6.73
N GLN A 16 -21.94 -1.29 5.49
CA GLN A 16 -22.60 -2.55 5.11
C GLN A 16 -21.63 -3.74 5.10
N VAL A 17 -20.34 -3.50 4.92
CA VAL A 17 -19.31 -4.55 4.79
C VAL A 17 -19.26 -5.51 5.98
N PRO A 18 -19.42 -5.10 7.25
CA PRO A 18 -19.42 -6.04 8.38
C PRO A 18 -20.49 -7.13 8.27
N ASN A 19 -21.65 -6.81 7.70
CA ASN A 19 -22.80 -7.71 7.61
C ASN A 19 -22.91 -8.43 6.26
N LEU A 20 -22.58 -7.74 5.17
CA LEU A 20 -22.82 -8.21 3.80
C LEU A 20 -21.54 -8.54 3.04
N GLY A 21 -20.37 -8.27 3.64
CA GLY A 21 -19.07 -8.42 2.99
C GLY A 21 -18.87 -7.47 1.82
N TRP A 22 -17.78 -7.68 1.08
CA TRP A 22 -17.48 -6.95 -0.16
C TRP A 22 -18.29 -7.54 -1.31
N THR A 23 -19.56 -7.15 -1.42
CA THR A 23 -20.53 -7.68 -2.39
C THR A 23 -21.30 -6.58 -3.10
N TRP A 24 -21.83 -6.87 -4.28
CA TRP A 24 -22.75 -5.96 -4.98
C TRP A 24 -24.02 -5.65 -4.19
N ASN A 25 -24.43 -6.58 -3.32
CA ASN A 25 -25.59 -6.34 -2.44
C ASN A 25 -25.27 -5.26 -1.40
N ALA A 26 -24.09 -5.29 -0.79
CA ALA A 26 -23.63 -4.24 0.13
C ALA A 26 -23.60 -2.86 -0.55
N LEU A 27 -23.12 -2.77 -1.80
CA LEU A 27 -23.13 -1.54 -2.58
C LEU A 27 -24.56 -1.06 -2.88
N HIS A 28 -25.46 -1.98 -3.22
CA HIS A 28 -26.85 -1.64 -3.50
C HIS A 28 -27.57 -1.10 -2.26
N GLU A 29 -27.37 -1.72 -1.09
CA GLU A 29 -27.93 -1.21 0.17
C GLU A 29 -27.35 0.19 0.51
N ALA A 30 -26.06 0.39 0.31
CA ALA A 30 -25.42 1.69 0.48
C ALA A 30 -26.03 2.78 -0.45
N ALA A 31 -26.33 2.41 -1.70
CA ALA A 31 -26.90 3.33 -2.68
C ALA A 31 -28.29 3.86 -2.27
N LYS A 32 -29.12 3.07 -1.58
CA LYS A 32 -30.44 3.50 -1.10
C LYS A 32 -30.39 4.74 -0.18
N THR A 33 -29.27 4.92 0.52
CA THR A 33 -29.04 6.06 1.43
C THR A 33 -28.26 7.20 0.78
N ALA A 34 -27.72 6.99 -0.44
CA ALA A 34 -26.93 7.97 -1.16
C ALA A 34 -27.81 8.87 -2.03
N LYS A 35 -27.92 10.18 -1.71
CA LYS A 35 -28.81 11.14 -2.41
C LYS A 35 -28.71 11.06 -3.93
N LYS A 36 -27.48 10.90 -4.50
CA LYS A 36 -27.23 10.89 -5.95
C LYS A 36 -27.36 9.52 -6.61
N ALA A 37 -27.50 8.44 -5.85
CA ALA A 37 -27.55 7.08 -6.36
C ALA A 37 -28.78 6.29 -5.86
N LYS A 38 -29.70 6.96 -5.15
CA LYS A 38 -30.88 6.32 -4.52
C LYS A 38 -31.74 5.53 -5.53
N ASN A 39 -31.83 6.00 -6.75
CA ASN A 39 -32.62 5.39 -7.81
C ASN A 39 -31.77 4.54 -8.78
N SER A 40 -30.48 4.39 -8.54
CA SER A 40 -29.62 3.60 -9.42
C SER A 40 -29.93 2.11 -9.28
N ASN A 41 -30.07 1.44 -10.41
CA ASN A 41 -30.23 0.00 -10.45
C ASN A 41 -28.88 -0.73 -10.26
N LYS A 42 -28.93 -2.04 -10.00
CA LYS A 42 -27.73 -2.85 -9.77
C LYS A 42 -26.74 -2.78 -10.92
N LYS A 43 -27.20 -2.77 -12.16
CA LYS A 43 -26.35 -2.76 -13.35
C LYS A 43 -25.58 -1.42 -13.49
N GLU A 44 -26.26 -0.30 -13.22
CA GLU A 44 -25.60 1.02 -13.21
C GLU A 44 -24.51 1.11 -12.13
N LEU A 45 -24.79 0.62 -10.93
CA LEU A 45 -23.81 0.57 -9.84
C LEU A 45 -22.61 -0.33 -10.18
N GLN A 46 -22.84 -1.46 -10.82
CA GLN A 46 -21.77 -2.34 -11.29
C GLN A 46 -20.92 -1.68 -12.36
N THR A 47 -21.55 -1.06 -13.38
CA THR A 47 -20.86 -0.35 -14.45
C THR A 47 -20.01 0.81 -13.90
N LEU A 48 -20.49 1.53 -12.90
CA LEU A 48 -19.76 2.60 -12.24
C LEU A 48 -18.39 2.15 -11.70
N PHE A 49 -18.27 0.89 -11.27
CA PHE A 49 -17.01 0.29 -10.77
C PHE A 49 -16.43 -0.76 -11.74
N ASP A 50 -16.66 -0.62 -13.05
CA ASP A 50 -16.16 -1.48 -14.12
C ASP A 50 -16.46 -2.98 -13.87
N ASN A 51 -17.60 -3.28 -13.27
CA ASN A 51 -18.06 -4.62 -12.89
C ASN A 51 -17.08 -5.40 -11.97
N LYS A 52 -16.25 -4.68 -11.19
CA LYS A 52 -15.28 -5.28 -10.28
C LYS A 52 -15.41 -4.74 -8.86
N ILE A 53 -15.64 -5.62 -7.90
CA ILE A 53 -15.61 -5.27 -6.45
C ILE A 53 -14.22 -4.77 -6.05
N SER A 54 -13.14 -5.32 -6.63
CA SER A 54 -11.77 -4.84 -6.39
C SER A 54 -11.59 -3.35 -6.70
N ASN A 55 -12.37 -2.76 -7.60
CA ASN A 55 -12.35 -1.32 -7.88
C ASN A 55 -12.97 -0.48 -6.75
N ILE A 56 -13.94 -1.03 -6.02
CA ILE A 56 -14.48 -0.38 -4.82
C ILE A 56 -13.43 -0.40 -3.71
N ILE A 57 -12.78 -1.55 -3.49
CA ILE A 57 -11.68 -1.69 -2.53
C ILE A 57 -10.52 -0.76 -2.90
N ARG A 58 -10.21 -0.61 -4.21
CA ARG A 58 -9.22 0.37 -4.69
C ARG A 58 -9.60 1.79 -4.32
N THR A 59 -10.86 2.19 -4.53
CA THR A 59 -11.36 3.52 -4.14
C THR A 59 -11.21 3.76 -2.63
N PHE A 60 -11.40 2.73 -1.81
CA PHE A 60 -11.16 2.79 -0.37
C PHE A 60 -9.67 2.96 -0.04
N ASN A 61 -8.79 2.19 -0.67
CA ASN A 61 -7.34 2.33 -0.47
C ASN A 61 -6.83 3.70 -0.93
N ASP A 62 -7.35 4.23 -2.06
CA ASP A 62 -7.00 5.57 -2.55
C ASP A 62 -7.35 6.65 -1.52
N LYS A 63 -8.53 6.53 -0.88
CA LYS A 63 -8.91 7.42 0.23
C LYS A 63 -7.94 7.32 1.40
N LEU A 64 -7.58 6.12 1.81
CA LEU A 64 -6.63 5.92 2.90
C LEU A 64 -5.22 6.45 2.56
N ASP A 65 -4.82 6.42 1.29
CA ASP A 65 -3.56 7.02 0.82
C ASP A 65 -3.62 8.55 0.80
N GLU A 66 -4.79 9.14 0.53
CA GLU A 66 -5.03 10.58 0.69
C GLU A 66 -4.96 10.98 2.18
N ASP A 67 -5.63 10.22 3.05
CA ASP A 67 -5.62 10.48 4.51
C ASP A 67 -4.20 10.33 5.09
N MET A 68 -3.42 9.35 4.62
CA MET A 68 -2.01 9.20 4.96
C MET A 68 -1.24 10.50 4.70
N TYR A 69 -1.42 11.10 3.53
CA TYR A 69 -0.75 12.35 3.17
C TYR A 69 -1.18 13.52 4.05
N VAL A 70 -2.48 13.63 4.36
CA VAL A 70 -3.02 14.65 5.26
C VAL A 70 -2.41 14.52 6.67
N ILE A 71 -2.37 13.30 7.22
CA ILE A 71 -1.79 13.03 8.55
C ILE A 71 -0.29 13.36 8.55
N PHE A 72 0.44 12.91 7.54
CA PHE A 72 1.87 13.17 7.41
C PHE A 72 2.20 14.67 7.40
N ASN A 73 1.45 15.47 6.64
CA ASN A 73 1.66 16.91 6.55
C ASN A 73 1.27 17.66 7.84
N ALA A 74 0.24 17.17 8.55
CA ALA A 74 -0.19 17.79 9.81
C ALA A 74 0.85 17.67 10.93
N GLU A 75 1.72 16.67 10.89
CA GLU A 75 2.79 16.42 11.86
C GLU A 75 4.08 17.21 11.56
N ASN A 76 4.09 18.11 10.56
CA ASN A 76 5.21 19.00 10.19
C ASN A 76 6.55 18.27 9.93
N ASN A 77 6.51 17.16 9.21
CA ASN A 77 7.62 16.26 8.94
C ASN A 77 8.59 16.75 7.82
N LYS A 78 8.95 18.05 7.81
CA LYS A 78 9.66 18.68 6.68
C LYS A 78 11.15 18.33 6.58
N ASP A 79 11.79 18.03 7.72
CA ASP A 79 13.26 17.86 7.79
C ASP A 79 13.69 16.40 7.95
N LEU A 80 12.82 15.46 7.61
CA LEU A 80 13.13 14.04 7.74
C LEU A 80 14.00 13.53 6.59
N GLY A 81 14.98 12.69 6.90
CA GLY A 81 15.69 11.91 5.90
C GLY A 81 14.76 10.91 5.19
N THR A 82 15.13 10.45 4.00
CA THR A 82 14.30 9.59 3.15
C THR A 82 13.75 8.35 3.90
N THR A 83 14.57 7.68 4.71
CA THR A 83 14.13 6.48 5.46
C THR A 83 13.08 6.83 6.50
N ASP A 84 13.27 7.92 7.24
CA ASP A 84 12.35 8.37 8.27
C ASP A 84 11.05 8.90 7.65
N THR A 85 11.14 9.54 6.51
CA THR A 85 9.96 9.94 5.70
C THR A 85 9.13 8.72 5.31
N VAL A 86 9.77 7.68 4.75
CA VAL A 86 9.10 6.43 4.37
C VAL A 86 8.46 5.76 5.59
N LYS A 87 9.21 5.66 6.71
CA LYS A 87 8.71 5.12 7.98
C LYS A 87 7.47 5.87 8.45
N THR A 88 7.56 7.20 8.53
CA THR A 88 6.47 8.06 9.01
C THR A 88 5.25 7.96 8.12
N LEU A 89 5.42 7.88 6.79
CA LEU A 89 4.32 7.68 5.85
C LEU A 89 3.62 6.32 6.06
N ILE A 90 4.37 5.23 6.26
CA ILE A 90 3.76 3.93 6.58
C ILE A 90 2.96 4.00 7.88
N LEU A 91 3.50 4.65 8.93
CA LEU A 91 2.78 4.81 10.20
C LEU A 91 1.54 5.71 10.04
N SER A 92 1.63 6.79 9.27
CA SER A 92 0.49 7.65 8.93
C SER A 92 -0.59 6.88 8.16
N ARG A 93 -0.19 5.93 7.30
CA ARG A 93 -1.12 5.03 6.59
C ARG A 93 -1.83 4.08 7.54
N LEU A 94 -1.14 3.56 8.57
CA LEU A 94 -1.77 2.75 9.62
C LEU A 94 -2.72 3.61 10.48
N LYS A 95 -2.35 4.85 10.83
CA LYS A 95 -3.23 5.80 11.55
C LYS A 95 -4.50 6.08 10.75
N ALA A 96 -4.40 6.36 9.44
CA ALA A 96 -5.55 6.53 8.55
C ALA A 96 -6.47 5.30 8.52
N SER A 97 -5.90 4.13 8.80
CA SER A 97 -6.58 2.83 8.76
C SER A 97 -7.21 2.41 10.09
N GLU A 98 -6.95 3.12 11.18
CA GLU A 98 -7.22 2.64 12.55
C GLU A 98 -8.69 2.33 12.79
N ASN A 99 -9.59 3.20 12.35
CA ASN A 99 -11.04 3.01 12.48
C ASN A 99 -11.62 1.96 11.51
N TYR A 100 -10.81 1.42 10.60
CA TYR A 100 -11.25 0.50 9.54
C TYR A 100 -10.61 -0.88 9.66
N LYS A 101 -10.05 -1.25 10.82
CA LYS A 101 -9.25 -2.45 11.02
C LYS A 101 -9.97 -3.73 10.59
N SER A 102 -11.23 -3.91 11.01
CA SER A 102 -12.07 -5.05 10.62
C SER A 102 -12.38 -5.06 9.11
N ILE A 103 -12.69 -3.89 8.54
CA ILE A 103 -12.99 -3.72 7.12
C ILE A 103 -11.76 -4.04 6.26
N ILE A 104 -10.57 -3.62 6.69
CA ILE A 104 -9.32 -3.94 6.00
C ILE A 104 -9.05 -5.44 6.05
N LYS A 105 -9.27 -6.10 7.19
CA LYS A 105 -9.15 -7.57 7.27
C LYS A 105 -10.03 -8.26 6.22
N THR A 106 -11.30 -7.89 6.14
CA THR A 106 -12.21 -8.49 5.14
C THR A 106 -11.81 -8.15 3.71
N SER A 107 -11.29 -6.95 3.44
CA SER A 107 -10.76 -6.60 2.12
C SER A 107 -9.55 -7.44 1.74
N LEU A 108 -8.64 -7.71 2.67
CA LEU A 108 -7.48 -8.58 2.44
C LEU A 108 -7.92 -10.02 2.12
N PHE A 109 -8.91 -10.57 2.82
CA PHE A 109 -9.46 -11.91 2.49
C PHE A 109 -10.09 -11.94 1.11
N PHE A 110 -10.81 -10.89 0.71
CA PHE A 110 -11.35 -10.78 -0.64
C PHE A 110 -10.24 -10.72 -1.69
N MET A 111 -9.23 -9.89 -1.46
CA MET A 111 -8.12 -9.67 -2.40
C MET A 111 -7.14 -10.85 -2.46
N ALA A 112 -7.05 -11.69 -1.41
CA ALA A 112 -6.20 -12.89 -1.38
C ALA A 112 -6.70 -14.02 -2.31
N GLN A 113 -7.91 -13.92 -2.85
CA GLN A 113 -8.42 -14.91 -3.80
C GLN A 113 -7.61 -14.86 -5.12
N PRO A 114 -7.25 -16.01 -5.73
CA PRO A 114 -6.40 -16.04 -6.92
C PRO A 114 -6.87 -15.14 -8.07
N ARG A 115 -8.17 -15.04 -8.28
CA ARG A 115 -8.79 -14.16 -9.31
C ARG A 115 -8.52 -12.68 -9.09
N ASN A 116 -8.17 -12.25 -7.87
CA ASN A 116 -7.93 -10.86 -7.50
C ASN A 116 -6.42 -10.56 -7.30
N ALA A 117 -5.53 -11.54 -7.50
CA ALA A 117 -4.10 -11.41 -7.19
C ALA A 117 -3.42 -10.26 -7.94
N TYR A 118 -3.78 -10.05 -9.22
CA TYR A 118 -3.27 -8.92 -10.00
C TYR A 118 -3.74 -7.58 -9.42
N ASP A 119 -5.02 -7.44 -9.11
CA ASP A 119 -5.58 -6.22 -8.52
C ASP A 119 -4.97 -5.96 -7.13
N ALA A 120 -4.75 -7.01 -6.32
CA ALA A 120 -4.10 -6.92 -5.01
C ALA A 120 -2.66 -6.37 -5.13
N LEU A 121 -1.85 -6.97 -6.01
CA LEU A 121 -0.47 -6.51 -6.25
C LEU A 121 -0.45 -5.06 -6.73
N THR A 122 -1.30 -4.72 -7.69
CA THR A 122 -1.39 -3.36 -8.24
C THR A 122 -1.73 -2.33 -7.18
N GLN A 123 -2.63 -2.65 -6.24
CA GLN A 123 -3.00 -1.73 -5.16
C GLN A 123 -1.84 -1.50 -4.19
N VAL A 124 -1.14 -2.55 -3.76
CA VAL A 124 0.01 -2.42 -2.86
C VAL A 124 1.14 -1.63 -3.53
N MET A 125 1.41 -1.90 -4.82
CA MET A 125 2.40 -1.15 -5.60
C MET A 125 2.03 0.34 -5.73
N LYS A 126 0.74 0.66 -5.88
CA LYS A 126 0.25 2.04 -5.94
C LYS A 126 0.50 2.80 -4.64
N THR A 127 0.17 2.20 -3.49
CA THR A 127 0.48 2.79 -2.17
C THR A 127 1.99 2.99 -2.00
N SER A 128 2.80 1.99 -2.35
CA SER A 128 4.28 2.10 -2.29
C SER A 128 4.82 3.19 -3.21
N ASN A 129 4.27 3.33 -4.42
CA ASN A 129 4.62 4.41 -5.32
C ASN A 129 4.29 5.77 -4.72
N LYS A 130 3.09 5.94 -4.14
CA LYS A 130 2.68 7.18 -3.48
C LYS A 130 3.61 7.56 -2.32
N ILE A 131 4.02 6.59 -1.51
CA ILE A 131 5.00 6.80 -0.44
C ILE A 131 6.33 7.30 -1.00
N TRP A 132 6.87 6.67 -2.06
CA TRP A 132 8.12 7.08 -2.69
C TRP A 132 8.04 8.46 -3.37
N GLU A 133 6.91 8.79 -3.99
CA GLU A 133 6.66 10.12 -4.55
C GLU A 133 6.73 11.20 -3.48
N ILE A 134 6.06 11.00 -2.33
CA ILE A 134 6.07 11.95 -1.21
C ILE A 134 7.47 12.03 -0.59
N ALA A 135 8.21 10.92 -0.53
CA ALA A 135 9.59 10.88 -0.04
C ALA A 135 10.62 11.47 -1.02
N GLY A 136 10.18 12.03 -2.17
CA GLY A 136 11.04 12.70 -3.13
C GLY A 136 11.90 11.77 -3.99
N ASP A 137 11.47 10.51 -4.20
CA ASP A 137 12.20 9.56 -5.02
C ASP A 137 12.19 9.94 -6.50
N THR A 138 13.37 10.14 -7.07
CA THR A 138 13.58 10.45 -8.50
C THR A 138 14.21 9.29 -9.27
N SER A 139 14.26 8.08 -8.69
CA SER A 139 14.89 6.93 -9.35
C SER A 139 14.14 6.52 -10.62
N GLY A 140 14.91 6.02 -11.61
CA GLY A 140 14.40 5.50 -12.87
C GLY A 140 14.83 4.06 -13.15
N GLY A 141 14.35 3.51 -14.27
CA GLY A 141 14.71 2.17 -14.73
C GLY A 141 14.43 1.06 -13.73
N GLY A 142 15.32 0.08 -13.63
CA GLY A 142 15.18 -1.06 -12.73
C GLY A 142 15.10 -0.67 -11.24
N THR A 143 15.81 0.40 -10.85
CA THR A 143 15.81 0.90 -9.46
C THR A 143 14.43 1.41 -9.06
N PHE A 144 13.69 2.03 -9.97
CA PHE A 144 12.32 2.46 -9.74
C PHE A 144 11.43 1.31 -9.31
N TYR A 145 11.45 0.20 -10.04
CA TYR A 145 10.60 -0.97 -9.76
C TYR A 145 11.05 -1.72 -8.51
N SER A 146 12.36 -1.92 -8.32
CA SER A 146 12.88 -2.64 -7.16
C SER A 146 12.60 -1.92 -5.85
N LYS A 147 12.75 -0.60 -5.77
CA LYS A 147 12.38 0.19 -4.58
C LYS A 147 10.90 0.00 -4.21
N ARG A 148 10.00 0.06 -5.20
CA ARG A 148 8.56 -0.08 -4.98
C ARG A 148 8.18 -1.49 -4.57
N LEU A 149 8.79 -2.50 -5.16
CA LEU A 149 8.56 -3.90 -4.80
C LEU A 149 9.03 -4.19 -3.35
N ILE A 150 10.24 -3.74 -3.00
CA ILE A 150 10.77 -3.90 -1.64
C ILE A 150 9.85 -3.21 -0.63
N LEU A 151 9.46 -1.96 -0.90
CA LEU A 151 8.56 -1.22 -0.01
C LEU A 151 7.19 -1.87 0.09
N SER A 152 6.68 -2.46 -0.99
CA SER A 152 5.44 -3.24 -0.98
C SER A 152 5.52 -4.41 0.00
N GLY A 153 6.65 -5.11 0.05
CA GLY A 153 6.91 -6.19 1.02
C GLY A 153 6.98 -5.67 2.46
N VAL A 154 7.70 -4.58 2.71
CA VAL A 154 7.79 -3.93 4.03
C VAL A 154 6.42 -3.46 4.51
N TYR A 155 5.69 -2.74 3.67
CA TYR A 155 4.34 -2.25 4.00
C TYR A 155 3.36 -3.39 4.26
N SER A 156 3.28 -4.38 3.37
CA SER A 156 2.34 -5.50 3.51
C SER A 156 2.63 -6.34 4.75
N SER A 157 3.90 -6.61 5.07
CA SER A 157 4.28 -7.34 6.28
C SER A 157 3.97 -6.53 7.54
N THR A 158 4.16 -5.22 7.52
CA THR A 158 3.83 -4.32 8.64
C THR A 158 2.31 -4.24 8.85
N LEU A 159 1.54 -4.13 7.77
CA LEU A 159 0.07 -4.16 7.81
C LEU A 159 -0.44 -5.49 8.38
N ALA A 160 0.09 -6.62 7.89
CA ALA A 160 -0.27 -7.95 8.40
C ALA A 160 0.09 -8.10 9.88
N HIS A 161 1.28 -7.63 10.31
CA HIS A 161 1.66 -7.61 11.71
C HIS A 161 0.66 -6.80 12.55
N TRP A 162 0.29 -5.60 12.12
CA TRP A 162 -0.66 -4.74 12.84
C TRP A 162 -2.05 -5.38 12.94
N LEU A 163 -2.53 -6.01 11.88
CA LEU A 163 -3.84 -6.65 11.82
C LEU A 163 -3.92 -8.00 12.56
N ALA A 164 -2.78 -8.65 12.86
CA ALA A 164 -2.76 -9.99 13.44
C ALA A 164 -3.42 -10.07 14.83
N LYS A 165 -3.42 -8.97 15.59
CA LYS A 165 -4.11 -8.89 16.89
C LYS A 165 -4.96 -7.61 16.92
N GLU A 166 -6.20 -7.71 17.41
CA GLU A 166 -7.10 -6.56 17.50
C GLU A 166 -6.52 -5.47 18.41
N THR A 167 -5.94 -5.88 19.52
CA THR A 167 -5.34 -4.99 20.53
C THR A 167 -3.99 -4.42 20.14
N ARG A 168 -3.41 -4.82 18.99
CA ARG A 168 -2.08 -4.34 18.59
C ARG A 168 -2.12 -2.88 18.20
N THR A 169 -1.28 -2.09 18.88
CA THR A 169 -1.15 -0.65 18.64
C THR A 169 -0.25 -0.33 17.45
N ILE A 170 -0.37 0.88 16.92
CA ILE A 170 0.54 1.40 15.88
C ILE A 170 1.97 1.48 16.42
N GLY A 171 2.16 1.89 17.70
CA GLY A 171 3.48 1.92 18.33
C GLY A 171 4.18 0.55 18.35
N GLN A 172 3.46 -0.53 18.67
CA GLN A 172 4.01 -1.89 18.59
C GLN A 172 4.39 -2.29 17.15
N SER A 173 3.63 -1.80 16.17
CA SER A 173 3.92 -2.05 14.75
C SER A 173 5.07 -1.19 14.23
N ALA A 174 5.34 -0.03 14.85
CA ALA A 174 6.50 0.81 14.54
C ALA A 174 7.82 0.06 14.83
N TYR A 175 7.94 -0.64 15.97
CA TYR A 175 9.11 -1.49 16.27
C TYR A 175 9.30 -2.63 15.26
N PHE A 176 8.21 -3.21 14.77
CA PHE A 176 8.28 -4.20 13.71
C PHE A 176 8.77 -3.59 12.40
N LEU A 177 8.23 -2.43 12.03
CA LEU A 177 8.62 -1.69 10.84
C LEU A 177 10.10 -1.30 10.86
N ASP A 178 10.61 -0.82 12.00
CA ASP A 178 12.04 -0.48 12.15
C ASP A 178 12.93 -1.66 11.77
N ARG A 179 12.64 -2.85 12.31
CA ARG A 179 13.39 -4.07 11.97
C ARG A 179 13.30 -4.41 10.48
N ARG A 180 12.12 -4.25 9.85
CA ARG A 180 11.98 -4.52 8.41
C ARG A 180 12.78 -3.53 7.55
N LEU A 181 12.82 -2.27 7.94
CA LEU A 181 13.63 -1.26 7.25
C LEU A 181 15.14 -1.51 7.43
N ASP A 182 15.56 -1.95 8.61
CA ASP A 182 16.96 -2.32 8.86
C ASP A 182 17.36 -3.59 8.09
N ASP A 183 16.49 -4.59 7.98
CA ASP A 183 16.73 -5.76 7.12
C ASP A 183 16.99 -5.35 5.67
N VAL A 184 16.19 -4.43 5.12
CA VAL A 184 16.36 -3.91 3.75
C VAL A 184 17.71 -3.19 3.59
N LYS A 185 18.08 -2.34 4.57
CA LYS A 185 19.39 -1.66 4.57
C LYS A 185 20.56 -2.67 4.58
N ASN A 186 20.45 -3.72 5.38
CA ASN A 186 21.50 -4.74 5.49
C ASN A 186 21.63 -5.56 4.21
N ILE A 187 20.52 -5.97 3.59
CA ILE A 187 20.53 -6.64 2.28
C ILE A 187 21.19 -5.75 1.21
N GLY A 188 20.88 -4.46 1.20
CA GLY A 188 21.48 -3.50 0.28
C GLY A 188 22.99 -3.34 0.47
N LYS A 189 23.49 -3.38 1.71
CA LYS A 189 24.93 -3.36 2.01
C LYS A 189 25.62 -4.63 1.54
N ILE A 190 25.06 -5.80 1.82
CA ILE A 190 25.61 -7.11 1.40
C ILE A 190 25.68 -7.19 -0.12
N SER A 191 24.63 -6.75 -0.82
CA SER A 191 24.62 -6.72 -2.28
C SER A 191 25.71 -5.83 -2.87
N LYS A 192 25.93 -4.63 -2.31
CA LYS A 192 27.01 -3.74 -2.75
C LYS A 192 28.40 -4.34 -2.50
N GLN A 193 28.64 -4.89 -1.31
CA GLN A 193 29.91 -5.55 -0.97
C GLN A 193 30.18 -6.74 -1.89
N SER A 194 29.18 -7.55 -2.22
CA SER A 194 29.32 -8.68 -3.13
C SER A 194 29.71 -8.23 -4.54
N VAL A 195 29.14 -7.13 -5.04
CA VAL A 195 29.50 -6.55 -6.35
C VAL A 195 30.91 -5.98 -6.32
N GLU A 196 31.32 -5.28 -5.27
CA GLU A 196 32.68 -4.75 -5.12
C GLU A 196 33.74 -5.85 -5.08
N VAL A 197 33.47 -6.92 -4.33
CA VAL A 197 34.35 -8.09 -4.27
C VAL A 197 34.48 -8.75 -5.66
N PHE A 198 33.36 -8.93 -6.36
CA PHE A 198 33.35 -9.50 -7.71
C PHE A 198 34.17 -8.66 -8.70
N GLU A 199 33.98 -7.34 -8.71
CA GLU A 199 34.72 -6.43 -9.59
C GLU A 199 36.20 -6.34 -9.23
N LYS A 200 36.57 -6.45 -7.96
CA LYS A 200 37.94 -6.53 -7.51
C LYS A 200 38.59 -7.83 -8.00
N THR A 201 37.96 -8.98 -7.81
CA THR A 201 38.44 -10.29 -8.25
C THR A 201 38.60 -10.34 -9.77
N LYS A 202 37.66 -9.77 -10.53
CA LYS A 202 37.76 -9.68 -12.00
C LYS A 202 38.93 -8.84 -12.46
N ARG A 203 39.23 -7.72 -11.80
CA ARG A 203 40.41 -6.88 -12.08
C ARG A 203 41.72 -7.61 -11.77
N GLU A 204 41.80 -8.32 -10.64
CA GLU A 204 42.99 -9.10 -10.26
C GLU A 204 43.28 -10.25 -11.25
N LEU A 205 42.24 -11.00 -11.65
CA LEU A 205 42.35 -12.05 -12.68
C LEU A 205 42.79 -11.48 -14.05
N GLY A 206 42.21 -10.35 -14.46
CA GLY A 206 42.60 -9.67 -15.69
C GLY A 206 44.09 -9.26 -15.70
N SER A 207 44.61 -8.77 -14.57
CA SER A 207 46.04 -8.39 -14.44
C SER A 207 46.99 -9.55 -14.46
N ILE A 208 46.56 -10.75 -14.06
CA ILE A 208 47.38 -11.99 -14.12
C ILE A 208 47.45 -12.52 -15.56
N LEU A 209 46.37 -12.42 -16.32
CA LEU A 209 46.30 -12.91 -17.71
C LEU A 209 46.99 -12.00 -18.71
N THR A 210 47.23 -10.72 -18.38
CA THR A 210 47.92 -9.75 -19.24
C THR A 210 49.47 -9.64 -19.00
N LYS A 211 49.97 -10.37 -18.00
CA LYS A 211 51.43 -10.46 -17.69
C LYS A 211 52.11 -11.68 -18.32
N LYS A 212 51.82 -11.95 -19.60
CA LYS A 212 52.60 -12.91 -20.41
C LYS A 212 53.19 -12.21 -21.62
#